data_676e5073d62e5015e9cb135136d15106
#
_entry.id   676e5073d62e5015e9cb135136d15106
#
_cell.length_a   1.000
_cell.length_b   1.000
_cell.length_c   1.000
_cell.angle_alpha   90.00
_cell.angle_beta   90.00
_cell.angle_gamma   90.00
#
_symmetry.space_group_name_H-M   'P 1'
#
loop_
_entity.id
_entity.type
_entity.pdbx_description
1 polymer ?
#
loop_
_entity_poly.entity_id
_entity_poly.type
_entity_poly.pdbx_seq_one_letter_code
_entity_poly.pdbx_strand_id
1 'polypeptide(L)'
;ETVPATESVTEQAAETVTETASAETEETAAEEAIEAAETTYPVTLTDQADREVTLEAEPETIVSGYYIPSSLLIALGLKDKMVGIEAKADKRAIYKLAAPDLIELPSVGTAKEFDLEGCAALSPDLVILPLKLKDAAASLTELGIPVLLVNPESQELLTEMIELVSTATNTQERANELLSYMASQKTMLSDKLADVEPESVYLAGNSSLLSTAGPAMYQSSMIELAGGKYVPEDTGESDNALSTMNMQMETFYAEAKEADCLIYNSTIEGELQTMDELLQKSPLLKDFKAV
;
A
#
# COMPACT_ATOMS: atom_id res chain seq x y z
N GLU A 1 -11.58 -61.43 54.68
CA GLU A 1 -12.20 -62.55 53.95
C GLU A 1 -12.22 -62.17 52.50
N THR A 2 -11.32 -62.77 51.88
CA THR A 2 -11.17 -63.73 50.82
C THR A 2 -11.11 -63.09 49.42
N VAL A 3 -9.90 -63.11 48.92
CA VAL A 3 -9.42 -63.34 47.56
C VAL A 3 -9.95 -64.68 47.04
N PRO A 4 -10.03 -65.04 45.73
CA PRO A 4 -8.95 -64.91 44.75
C PRO A 4 -9.39 -64.62 43.31
N ALA A 5 -8.53 -64.07 42.47
CA ALA A 5 -7.60 -64.68 41.47
C ALA A 5 -8.30 -65.34 40.28
N THR A 6 -7.93 -65.05 39.09
CA THR A 6 -7.05 -65.75 38.13
C THR A 6 -7.11 -64.98 36.78
N GLU A 7 -5.96 -64.55 36.29
CA GLU A 7 -5.16 -65.10 35.17
C GLU A 7 -5.86 -65.30 33.85
N SER A 8 -5.36 -64.67 32.79
CA SER A 8 -4.53 -65.28 31.75
C SER A 8 -4.38 -64.26 30.61
N VAL A 9 -3.22 -63.74 30.30
CA VAL A 9 -2.13 -64.16 29.39
C VAL A 9 -2.51 -64.24 27.89
N THR A 10 -1.59 -63.62 27.12
CA THR A 10 -1.30 -63.71 25.68
C THR A 10 -2.15 -62.78 24.78
N GLU A 11 -1.66 -62.08 23.78
CA GLU A 11 -0.45 -62.27 22.97
C GLU A 11 -0.13 -61.01 22.20
N GLN A 12 1.16 -60.81 21.95
CA GLN A 12 1.78 -59.90 21.01
C GLN A 12 1.26 -60.06 19.60
N ALA A 13 1.12 -58.98 18.89
CA ALA A 13 1.59 -58.79 17.50
C ALA A 13 1.60 -57.34 17.16
N ALA A 14 2.74 -56.80 17.03
CA ALA A 14 3.30 -55.97 15.98
C ALA A 14 2.35 -55.56 14.84
N GLU A 15 2.34 -54.28 14.55
CA GLU A 15 2.65 -53.82 13.22
C GLU A 15 2.91 -52.31 13.22
N THR A 16 4.19 -52.01 13.06
CA THR A 16 4.73 -50.84 12.41
C THR A 16 4.08 -50.70 11.03
N VAL A 17 3.72 -49.55 10.64
CA VAL A 17 3.64 -48.93 9.32
C VAL A 17 2.49 -47.92 9.33
N THR A 18 2.80 -46.65 9.42
CA THR A 18 2.45 -45.61 8.44
C THR A 18 2.81 -44.25 9.03
N GLU A 19 4.07 -43.95 9.00
CA GLU A 19 4.57 -42.58 9.06
C GLU A 19 5.28 -42.36 7.74
N THR A 20 4.53 -42.06 6.68
CA THR A 20 5.00 -41.54 5.39
C THR A 20 3.79 -41.25 4.50
N ALA A 21 2.97 -40.26 4.88
CA ALA A 21 1.96 -39.70 3.99
C ALA A 21 1.49 -38.30 4.43
N SER A 22 2.39 -37.48 4.94
CA SER A 22 2.07 -36.07 5.28
C SER A 22 3.10 -35.06 4.78
N ALA A 23 4.10 -35.50 4.01
CA ALA A 23 5.14 -34.61 3.49
C ALA A 23 5.08 -34.38 1.97
N GLU A 24 4.15 -35.00 1.26
CA GLU A 24 4.00 -34.84 -0.20
C GLU A 24 2.76 -34.01 -0.62
N THR A 25 1.98 -33.52 0.34
CA THR A 25 0.76 -32.75 0.02
C THR A 25 0.91 -31.25 0.26
N GLU A 26 2.02 -30.78 0.81
CA GLU A 26 2.30 -29.35 1.00
C GLU A 26 3.20 -28.74 -0.10
N GLU A 27 3.87 -29.56 -0.92
CA GLU A 27 4.75 -29.07 -1.99
C GLU A 27 4.06 -28.94 -3.37
N THR A 28 2.81 -29.39 -3.48
CA THR A 28 2.01 -29.25 -4.70
C THR A 28 1.00 -28.11 -4.69
N ALA A 29 0.88 -27.36 -3.59
CA ALA A 29 0.01 -26.19 -3.51
C ALA A 29 0.67 -24.87 -3.91
N ALA A 30 1.96 -24.87 -4.24
CA ALA A 30 2.74 -23.66 -4.59
C ALA A 30 3.02 -23.53 -6.10
N GLU A 31 2.50 -24.39 -6.95
CA GLU A 31 2.83 -24.40 -8.39
C GLU A 31 1.59 -24.49 -9.31
N GLU A 32 0.38 -24.26 -8.81
CA GLU A 32 -0.70 -23.80 -9.65
C GLU A 32 -0.51 -22.29 -9.85
N ALA A 33 0.25 -21.92 -10.88
CA ALA A 33 0.15 -20.60 -11.47
C ALA A 33 -1.33 -20.40 -11.79
N ILE A 34 -2.02 -19.58 -10.97
CA ILE A 34 -3.37 -19.13 -11.28
C ILE A 34 -3.22 -18.40 -12.62
N GLU A 35 -3.57 -19.08 -13.70
CA GLU A 35 -3.69 -18.43 -15.01
C GLU A 35 -4.65 -17.27 -14.78
N ALA A 36 -4.12 -16.05 -14.71
CA ALA A 36 -4.94 -14.87 -14.45
C ALA A 36 -5.93 -14.75 -15.59
N ALA A 37 -7.19 -14.91 -15.29
CA ALA A 37 -8.23 -14.84 -16.30
C ALA A 37 -8.20 -13.46 -16.97
N GLU A 38 -8.07 -13.45 -18.29
CA GLU A 38 -8.16 -12.21 -19.08
C GLU A 38 -9.49 -11.50 -18.84
N THR A 39 -9.47 -10.17 -18.80
CA THR A 39 -10.68 -9.37 -18.65
C THR A 39 -11.51 -9.43 -19.92
N THR A 40 -12.75 -9.83 -19.80
CA THR A 40 -13.72 -9.79 -20.90
C THR A 40 -14.49 -8.47 -20.86
N TYR A 41 -14.41 -7.69 -21.93
CA TYR A 41 -15.15 -6.43 -22.07
C TYR A 41 -16.48 -6.64 -22.79
N PRO A 42 -17.56 -5.85 -22.48
CA PRO A 42 -17.55 -4.82 -21.44
C PRO A 42 -17.40 -5.40 -20.03
N VAL A 43 -16.68 -4.67 -19.16
CA VAL A 43 -16.52 -5.02 -17.75
C VAL A 43 -17.08 -3.91 -16.87
N THR A 44 -17.82 -4.26 -15.82
CA THR A 44 -18.26 -3.33 -14.78
C THR A 44 -17.49 -3.60 -13.51
N LEU A 45 -16.84 -2.58 -13.00
CA LEU A 45 -15.98 -2.62 -11.82
C LEU A 45 -16.55 -1.72 -10.73
N THR A 46 -16.37 -2.12 -9.48
CA THR A 46 -16.64 -1.24 -8.33
C THR A 46 -15.33 -0.57 -7.93
N ASP A 47 -15.28 0.75 -7.96
CA ASP A 47 -14.10 1.51 -7.56
C ASP A 47 -14.03 1.71 -6.03
N GLN A 48 -12.92 2.29 -5.52
CA GLN A 48 -12.73 2.50 -4.09
C GLN A 48 -13.54 3.68 -3.50
N ALA A 49 -14.51 4.19 -4.27
CA ALA A 49 -15.57 5.08 -3.82
C ALA A 49 -16.96 4.42 -3.88
N ASP A 50 -17.00 3.08 -3.96
CA ASP A 50 -18.22 2.27 -4.10
C ASP A 50 -19.08 2.64 -5.34
N ARG A 51 -18.44 3.13 -6.43
CA ARG A 51 -19.13 3.46 -7.68
C ARG A 51 -18.94 2.34 -8.69
N GLU A 52 -20.01 2.03 -9.44
CA GLU A 52 -19.92 1.16 -10.60
C GLU A 52 -19.38 1.94 -11.80
N VAL A 53 -18.33 1.43 -12.42
CA VAL A 53 -17.69 1.99 -13.62
C VAL A 53 -17.64 0.90 -14.68
N THR A 54 -18.23 1.16 -15.84
CA THR A 54 -18.22 0.24 -16.98
C THR A 54 -17.21 0.69 -18.02
N LEU A 55 -16.35 -0.24 -18.42
CA LEU A 55 -15.43 -0.10 -19.53
C LEU A 55 -15.94 -0.95 -20.69
N GLU A 56 -16.26 -0.33 -21.83
CA GLU A 56 -16.77 -1.02 -23.01
C GLU A 56 -15.70 -1.82 -23.75
N ALA A 57 -14.44 -1.42 -23.61
CA ALA A 57 -13.28 -2.06 -24.21
C ALA A 57 -12.03 -1.87 -23.32
N GLU A 58 -10.96 -2.61 -23.60
CA GLU A 58 -9.65 -2.38 -22.99
C GLU A 58 -9.18 -0.94 -23.28
N PRO A 59 -8.80 -0.15 -22.26
CA PRO A 59 -8.35 1.22 -22.46
C PRO A 59 -6.99 1.24 -23.19
N GLU A 60 -6.93 2.01 -24.29
CA GLU A 60 -5.71 2.28 -25.03
C GLU A 60 -5.04 3.60 -24.62
N THR A 61 -5.82 4.52 -24.03
CA THR A 61 -5.34 5.81 -23.55
C THR A 61 -5.75 6.03 -22.11
N ILE A 62 -4.77 6.30 -21.24
CA ILE A 62 -4.96 6.41 -19.79
C ILE A 62 -4.44 7.75 -19.29
N VAL A 63 -5.22 8.43 -18.46
CA VAL A 63 -4.78 9.59 -17.68
C VAL A 63 -4.70 9.20 -16.20
N SER A 64 -3.58 9.50 -15.55
CA SER A 64 -3.44 9.36 -14.11
C SER A 64 -3.26 10.71 -13.45
N GLY A 65 -4.17 11.09 -12.56
CA GLY A 65 -4.12 12.33 -11.78
C GLY A 65 -3.54 12.13 -10.37
N TYR A 66 -2.89 10.99 -10.10
CA TYR A 66 -2.33 10.67 -8.79
C TYR A 66 -1.08 9.80 -8.92
N TYR A 67 -0.03 10.13 -8.17
CA TYR A 67 1.29 9.53 -8.33
C TYR A 67 1.36 8.03 -7.97
N ILE A 68 0.50 7.53 -7.08
CA ILE A 68 0.51 6.12 -6.72
C ILE A 68 0.01 5.25 -7.89
N PRO A 69 -1.18 5.51 -8.48
CA PRO A 69 -1.56 4.79 -9.70
C PRO A 69 -0.63 5.06 -10.88
N SER A 70 -0.02 6.26 -11.03
CA SER A 70 0.98 6.48 -12.07
C SER A 70 2.18 5.52 -11.91
N SER A 71 2.66 5.33 -10.68
CA SER A 71 3.73 4.38 -10.38
C SER A 71 3.29 2.92 -10.64
N LEU A 72 2.02 2.60 -10.33
CA LEU A 72 1.45 1.29 -10.63
C LEU A 72 1.37 1.04 -12.14
N LEU A 73 0.89 2.01 -12.93
CA LEU A 73 0.82 1.89 -14.40
C LEU A 73 2.20 1.62 -15.01
N ILE A 74 3.26 2.26 -14.49
CA ILE A 74 4.65 1.96 -14.88
C ILE A 74 4.99 0.50 -14.55
N ALA A 75 4.67 0.05 -13.33
CA ALA A 75 4.99 -1.31 -12.87
C ALA A 75 4.21 -2.40 -13.63
N LEU A 76 2.98 -2.08 -14.08
CA LEU A 76 2.16 -2.94 -14.93
C LEU A 76 2.58 -2.93 -16.41
N GLY A 77 3.57 -2.09 -16.81
CA GLY A 77 4.02 -1.99 -18.19
C GLY A 77 3.15 -1.11 -19.08
N LEU A 78 2.28 -0.28 -18.51
CA LEU A 78 1.29 0.54 -19.23
C LEU A 78 1.76 1.97 -19.49
N LYS A 79 3.04 2.29 -19.30
CA LYS A 79 3.57 3.64 -19.48
C LYS A 79 3.29 4.22 -20.88
N ASP A 80 3.31 3.37 -21.91
CA ASP A 80 3.11 3.78 -23.31
C ASP A 80 1.62 4.06 -23.64
N LYS A 81 0.69 3.63 -22.79
CA LYS A 81 -0.75 3.97 -22.85
C LYS A 81 -1.09 5.27 -22.10
N MET A 82 -0.16 5.82 -21.32
CA MET A 82 -0.39 7.06 -20.58
C MET A 82 -0.33 8.27 -21.54
N VAL A 83 -1.38 9.11 -21.52
CA VAL A 83 -1.50 10.34 -22.33
C VAL A 83 -1.55 11.60 -21.49
N GLY A 84 -1.66 11.48 -20.16
CA GLY A 84 -1.66 12.60 -19.22
C GLY A 84 -1.29 12.11 -17.81
N ILE A 85 -0.66 12.98 -17.04
CA ILE A 85 -0.10 12.65 -15.73
C ILE A 85 -0.34 13.77 -14.71
N GLU A 86 -0.28 13.42 -13.42
CA GLU A 86 -0.36 14.41 -12.34
C GLU A 86 0.76 15.46 -12.42
N ALA A 87 0.52 16.63 -11.81
CA ALA A 87 1.53 17.70 -11.74
C ALA A 87 2.78 17.26 -10.95
N LYS A 88 3.91 17.88 -11.28
CA LYS A 88 5.22 17.66 -10.65
C LYS A 88 5.81 16.26 -10.93
N ALA A 89 5.41 15.60 -12.00
CA ALA A 89 6.02 14.35 -12.45
C ALA A 89 7.53 14.48 -12.64
N ASP A 90 8.01 15.64 -13.10
CA ASP A 90 9.42 16.00 -13.24
C ASP A 90 10.23 16.01 -11.92
N LYS A 91 9.57 16.06 -10.77
CA LYS A 91 10.22 16.01 -9.45
C LYS A 91 10.38 14.59 -8.91
N ARG A 92 9.76 13.60 -9.55
CA ARG A 92 9.80 12.21 -9.08
C ARG A 92 10.97 11.45 -9.67
N ALA A 93 11.92 11.05 -8.79
CA ALA A 93 13.11 10.32 -9.19
C ALA A 93 12.77 8.99 -9.89
N ILE A 94 11.73 8.30 -9.42
CA ILE A 94 11.31 7.02 -10.00
C ILE A 94 10.86 7.15 -11.46
N TYR A 95 10.17 8.24 -11.83
CA TYR A 95 9.75 8.44 -13.22
C TYR A 95 10.94 8.70 -14.12
N LYS A 96 11.91 9.50 -13.66
CA LYS A 96 13.16 9.74 -14.42
C LYS A 96 13.97 8.48 -14.68
N LEU A 97 13.91 7.52 -13.77
CA LEU A 97 14.65 6.25 -13.88
C LEU A 97 13.90 5.20 -14.70
N ALA A 98 12.60 5.02 -14.43
CA ALA A 98 11.82 3.91 -15.00
C ALA A 98 11.04 4.30 -16.26
N ALA A 99 10.63 5.56 -16.38
CA ALA A 99 9.77 6.03 -17.46
C ALA A 99 10.00 7.53 -17.76
N PRO A 100 11.21 7.92 -18.22
CA PRO A 100 11.57 9.32 -18.42
C PRO A 100 10.65 10.07 -19.40
N ASP A 101 10.05 9.37 -20.34
CA ASP A 101 9.15 9.97 -21.32
C ASP A 101 7.86 10.51 -20.71
N LEU A 102 7.46 9.98 -19.53
CA LEU A 102 6.24 10.43 -18.84
C LEU A 102 6.32 11.86 -18.33
N ILE A 103 7.50 12.39 -18.07
CA ILE A 103 7.67 13.77 -17.59
C ILE A 103 7.33 14.83 -18.65
N GLU A 104 7.27 14.42 -19.91
CA GLU A 104 6.92 15.26 -21.06
C GLU A 104 5.40 15.25 -21.37
N LEU A 105 4.64 14.37 -20.71
CA LEU A 105 3.20 14.29 -20.92
C LEU A 105 2.47 15.55 -20.39
N PRO A 106 1.32 15.90 -20.98
CA PRO A 106 0.45 16.93 -20.43
C PRO A 106 0.13 16.68 -18.96
N SER A 107 0.27 17.73 -18.14
CA SER A 107 -0.11 17.66 -16.73
C SER A 107 -1.60 17.94 -16.58
N VAL A 108 -2.29 17.07 -15.82
CA VAL A 108 -3.70 17.28 -15.44
C VAL A 108 -3.85 17.95 -14.07
N GLY A 109 -2.78 18.55 -13.55
CA GLY A 109 -2.81 19.31 -12.30
C GLY A 109 -2.61 18.48 -11.05
N THR A 110 -3.05 19.01 -9.92
CA THR A 110 -2.98 18.40 -8.58
C THR A 110 -4.38 18.10 -8.05
N ALA A 111 -4.46 17.35 -6.93
CA ALA A 111 -5.74 17.15 -6.25
C ALA A 111 -6.40 18.43 -5.71
N LYS A 112 -5.67 19.56 -5.63
CA LYS A 112 -6.21 20.87 -5.24
C LYS A 112 -6.58 21.73 -6.44
N GLU A 113 -5.88 21.55 -7.54
CA GLU A 113 -6.00 22.34 -8.78
C GLU A 113 -5.97 21.36 -9.95
N PHE A 114 -7.06 20.62 -10.11
CA PHE A 114 -7.21 19.65 -11.19
C PHE A 114 -7.69 20.35 -12.46
N ASP A 115 -6.98 20.11 -13.57
CA ASP A 115 -7.34 20.62 -14.88
C ASP A 115 -8.32 19.67 -15.58
N LEU A 116 -9.60 19.86 -15.29
CA LEU A 116 -10.68 19.05 -15.85
C LEU A 116 -10.79 19.20 -17.37
N GLU A 117 -10.68 20.44 -17.88
CA GLU A 117 -10.77 20.71 -19.32
C GLU A 117 -9.57 20.13 -20.06
N GLY A 118 -8.36 20.30 -19.54
CA GLY A 118 -7.15 19.70 -20.09
C GLY A 118 -7.21 18.19 -20.08
N CYS A 119 -7.70 17.58 -19.01
CA CYS A 119 -7.89 16.12 -18.91
C CYS A 119 -8.90 15.63 -19.97
N ALA A 120 -10.06 16.26 -20.08
CA ALA A 120 -11.10 15.89 -21.07
C ALA A 120 -10.61 16.07 -22.51
N ALA A 121 -9.81 17.09 -22.78
CA ALA A 121 -9.26 17.37 -24.13
C ALA A 121 -8.30 16.28 -24.63
N LEU A 122 -7.70 15.49 -23.70
CA LEU A 122 -6.87 14.32 -24.06
C LEU A 122 -7.71 13.15 -24.56
N SER A 123 -9.03 13.19 -24.36
CA SER A 123 -9.99 12.15 -24.77
C SER A 123 -9.56 10.75 -24.30
N PRO A 124 -9.25 10.54 -23.02
CA PRO A 124 -8.76 9.26 -22.53
C PRO A 124 -9.89 8.22 -22.47
N ASP A 125 -9.52 6.95 -22.67
CA ASP A 125 -10.43 5.81 -22.48
C ASP A 125 -10.64 5.49 -21.00
N LEU A 126 -9.67 5.88 -20.14
CA LEU A 126 -9.73 5.70 -18.69
C LEU A 126 -9.01 6.83 -17.98
N VAL A 127 -9.61 7.35 -16.92
CA VAL A 127 -8.97 8.29 -15.98
C VAL A 127 -8.90 7.64 -14.59
N ILE A 128 -7.76 7.76 -13.90
CA ILE A 128 -7.57 7.27 -12.53
C ILE A 128 -7.27 8.45 -11.62
N LEU A 129 -8.12 8.69 -10.62
CA LEU A 129 -8.05 9.84 -9.73
C LEU A 129 -8.11 9.43 -8.25
N PRO A 130 -7.54 10.22 -7.31
CA PRO A 130 -7.74 10.00 -5.88
C PRO A 130 -9.17 10.35 -5.45
N LEU A 131 -9.65 9.76 -4.34
CA LEU A 131 -10.98 10.04 -3.77
C LEU A 131 -11.28 11.54 -3.58
N LYS A 132 -10.25 12.35 -3.35
CA LYS A 132 -10.40 13.82 -3.18
C LYS A 132 -10.94 14.51 -4.42
N LEU A 133 -10.89 13.86 -5.58
CA LEU A 133 -11.35 14.38 -6.87
C LEU A 133 -12.70 13.78 -7.33
N LYS A 134 -13.54 13.33 -6.40
CA LYS A 134 -14.85 12.74 -6.72
C LYS A 134 -15.76 13.65 -7.54
N ASP A 135 -15.70 14.96 -7.32
CA ASP A 135 -16.51 15.92 -8.08
C ASP A 135 -16.00 16.06 -9.54
N ALA A 136 -14.69 16.07 -9.72
CA ALA A 136 -14.09 16.04 -11.06
C ALA A 136 -14.38 14.70 -11.78
N ALA A 137 -14.35 13.60 -11.03
CA ALA A 137 -14.71 12.28 -11.56
C ALA A 137 -16.16 12.24 -12.05
N ALA A 138 -17.11 12.83 -11.30
CA ALA A 138 -18.50 12.95 -11.70
C ALA A 138 -18.63 13.74 -13.01
N SER A 139 -17.95 14.90 -13.10
CA SER A 139 -17.98 15.74 -14.29
C SER A 139 -17.39 15.05 -15.54
N LEU A 140 -16.28 14.31 -15.39
CA LEU A 140 -15.70 13.53 -16.49
C LEU A 140 -16.64 12.40 -16.93
N THR A 141 -17.30 11.74 -15.97
CA THR A 141 -18.28 10.69 -16.26
C THR A 141 -19.48 11.23 -17.02
N GLU A 142 -19.96 12.44 -16.71
CA GLU A 142 -21.02 13.14 -17.48
C GLU A 142 -20.60 13.44 -18.92
N LEU A 143 -19.30 13.61 -19.16
CA LEU A 143 -18.72 13.75 -20.51
C LEU A 143 -18.51 12.39 -21.22
N GLY A 144 -18.88 11.29 -20.58
CA GLY A 144 -18.74 9.93 -21.13
C GLY A 144 -17.34 9.35 -20.98
N ILE A 145 -16.49 9.92 -20.12
CA ILE A 145 -15.14 9.43 -19.85
C ILE A 145 -15.19 8.56 -18.59
N PRO A 146 -14.82 7.28 -18.67
CA PRO A 146 -14.75 6.39 -17.50
C PRO A 146 -13.68 6.86 -16.50
N VAL A 147 -14.04 6.89 -15.20
CA VAL A 147 -13.11 7.31 -14.13
C VAL A 147 -13.14 6.30 -13.00
N LEU A 148 -11.98 5.78 -12.61
CA LEU A 148 -11.77 5.02 -11.39
C LEU A 148 -11.26 5.94 -10.28
N LEU A 149 -11.95 5.96 -9.16
CA LEU A 149 -11.49 6.60 -7.93
C LEU A 149 -10.74 5.59 -7.06
N VAL A 150 -9.55 5.96 -6.61
CA VAL A 150 -8.67 5.08 -5.82
C VAL A 150 -8.26 5.72 -4.50
N ASN A 151 -8.01 4.87 -3.49
CA ASN A 151 -7.62 5.26 -2.14
C ASN A 151 -6.54 4.34 -1.56
N PRO A 152 -5.33 4.27 -2.10
CA PRO A 152 -4.29 3.33 -1.68
C PRO A 152 -3.56 3.79 -0.40
N GLU A 153 -4.29 4.17 0.64
CA GLU A 153 -3.73 4.75 1.87
C GLU A 153 -3.35 3.69 2.93
N SER A 154 -3.81 2.44 2.77
CA SER A 154 -3.35 1.28 3.54
C SER A 154 -2.79 0.20 2.63
N GLN A 155 -2.21 -0.86 3.21
CA GLN A 155 -1.71 -2.00 2.42
C GLN A 155 -2.84 -2.78 1.75
N GLU A 156 -3.95 -2.96 2.43
CA GLU A 156 -5.14 -3.62 1.91
C GLU A 156 -5.71 -2.82 0.74
N LEU A 157 -5.93 -1.51 0.93
CA LEU A 157 -6.44 -0.62 -0.10
C LEU A 157 -5.48 -0.49 -1.30
N LEU A 158 -4.16 -0.59 -1.07
CA LEU A 158 -3.19 -0.65 -2.16
C LEU A 158 -3.33 -1.95 -2.97
N THR A 159 -3.52 -3.09 -2.30
CA THR A 159 -3.77 -4.38 -2.95
C THR A 159 -5.05 -4.33 -3.80
N GLU A 160 -6.14 -3.85 -3.23
CA GLU A 160 -7.41 -3.65 -3.94
C GLU A 160 -7.26 -2.73 -5.16
N MET A 161 -6.49 -1.64 -5.04
CA MET A 161 -6.21 -0.76 -6.18
C MET A 161 -5.41 -1.49 -7.28
N ILE A 162 -4.44 -2.32 -6.92
CA ILE A 162 -3.66 -3.11 -7.88
C ILE A 162 -4.58 -4.07 -8.64
N GLU A 163 -5.46 -4.78 -7.94
CA GLU A 163 -6.44 -5.70 -8.53
C GLU A 163 -7.46 -4.96 -9.41
N LEU A 164 -8.00 -3.84 -8.93
CA LEU A 164 -8.95 -3.00 -9.66
C LEU A 164 -8.35 -2.48 -10.98
N VAL A 165 -7.16 -1.85 -10.90
CA VAL A 165 -6.50 -1.27 -12.08
C VAL A 165 -6.06 -2.34 -13.06
N SER A 166 -5.52 -3.47 -12.56
CA SER A 166 -5.10 -4.55 -13.44
C SER A 166 -6.29 -5.20 -14.16
N THR A 167 -7.42 -5.36 -13.49
CA THR A 167 -8.66 -5.85 -14.14
C THR A 167 -9.17 -4.85 -15.18
N ALA A 168 -9.13 -3.56 -14.85
CA ALA A 168 -9.54 -2.51 -15.80
C ALA A 168 -8.65 -2.42 -17.05
N THR A 169 -7.41 -2.88 -16.98
CA THR A 169 -6.40 -2.73 -18.04
C THR A 169 -5.89 -4.06 -18.61
N ASN A 170 -6.52 -5.18 -18.22
CA ASN A 170 -6.15 -6.54 -18.65
C ASN A 170 -4.67 -6.90 -18.39
N THR A 171 -4.18 -6.54 -17.17
CA THR A 171 -2.78 -6.76 -16.75
C THR A 171 -2.67 -7.60 -15.48
N GLN A 172 -3.64 -8.51 -15.24
CA GLN A 172 -3.72 -9.31 -14.00
C GLN A 172 -2.51 -10.23 -13.83
N GLU A 173 -1.94 -10.76 -14.89
CA GLU A 173 -0.72 -11.57 -14.81
C GLU A 173 0.42 -10.78 -14.15
N ARG A 174 0.67 -9.56 -14.63
CA ARG A 174 1.69 -8.70 -14.07
C ARG A 174 1.37 -8.23 -12.64
N ALA A 175 0.10 -7.97 -12.35
CA ALA A 175 -0.35 -7.64 -11.00
C ALA A 175 -0.11 -8.80 -10.03
N ASN A 176 -0.40 -10.05 -10.43
CA ASN A 176 -0.14 -11.24 -9.62
C ASN A 176 1.34 -11.44 -9.31
N GLU A 177 2.23 -11.17 -10.25
CA GLU A 177 3.68 -11.17 -9.99
C GLU A 177 4.07 -10.14 -8.91
N LEU A 178 3.55 -8.91 -8.99
CA LEU A 178 3.79 -7.85 -8.00
C LEU A 178 3.24 -8.23 -6.62
N LEU A 179 2.01 -8.71 -6.55
CA LEU A 179 1.35 -9.11 -5.31
C LEU A 179 2.05 -10.33 -4.67
N SER A 180 2.44 -11.32 -5.47
CA SER A 180 3.21 -12.47 -5.00
C SER A 180 4.58 -12.06 -4.46
N TYR A 181 5.26 -11.14 -5.13
CA TYR A 181 6.51 -10.58 -4.62
C TYR A 181 6.29 -9.86 -3.28
N MET A 182 5.28 -8.99 -3.18
CA MET A 182 4.94 -8.30 -1.93
C MET A 182 4.63 -9.29 -0.80
N ALA A 183 3.85 -10.34 -1.07
CA ALA A 183 3.53 -11.38 -0.10
C ALA A 183 4.79 -12.13 0.36
N SER A 184 5.67 -12.50 -0.56
CA SER A 184 6.93 -13.18 -0.24
C SER A 184 7.85 -12.34 0.66
N GLN A 185 7.91 -11.01 0.41
CA GLN A 185 8.68 -10.10 1.25
C GLN A 185 8.09 -9.98 2.67
N LYS A 186 6.76 -9.94 2.80
CA LYS A 186 6.09 -9.94 4.11
C LYS A 186 6.38 -11.21 4.89
N THR A 187 6.27 -12.38 4.26
CA THR A 187 6.60 -13.66 4.87
C THR A 187 8.06 -13.71 5.33
N MET A 188 9.00 -13.32 4.46
CA MET A 188 10.42 -13.27 4.79
C MET A 188 10.72 -12.36 6.00
N LEU A 189 10.06 -11.20 6.10
CA LEU A 189 10.20 -10.30 7.24
C LEU A 189 9.62 -10.91 8.50
N SER A 190 8.41 -11.46 8.44
CA SER A 190 7.76 -12.14 9.56
C SER A 190 8.63 -13.25 10.13
N ASP A 191 9.20 -14.12 9.27
CA ASP A 191 10.07 -15.22 9.69
C ASP A 191 11.34 -14.72 10.38
N LYS A 192 11.95 -13.65 9.86
CA LYS A 192 13.17 -13.06 10.45
C LYS A 192 12.92 -12.35 11.77
N LEU A 193 11.71 -11.88 12.00
CA LEU A 193 11.32 -11.08 13.16
C LEU A 193 10.57 -11.89 14.23
N ALA A 194 10.33 -13.18 14.01
CA ALA A 194 9.53 -14.02 14.90
C ALA A 194 10.00 -14.03 16.37
N ASP A 195 11.31 -13.92 16.60
CA ASP A 195 11.94 -13.93 17.94
C ASP A 195 12.51 -12.55 18.32
N VAL A 196 12.16 -11.48 17.60
CA VAL A 196 12.66 -10.13 17.86
C VAL A 196 11.63 -9.35 18.66
N GLU A 197 12.05 -8.79 19.81
CA GLU A 197 11.21 -7.89 20.60
C GLU A 197 11.04 -6.56 19.83
N PRO A 198 9.79 -6.09 19.61
CA PRO A 198 9.54 -4.86 18.89
C PRO A 198 10.08 -3.62 19.63
N GLU A 199 10.86 -2.80 18.94
CA GLU A 199 11.21 -1.47 19.41
C GLU A 199 10.09 -0.47 19.14
N SER A 200 9.92 0.49 20.05
CA SER A 200 8.95 1.57 19.87
C SER A 200 9.44 2.59 18.86
N VAL A 201 8.60 2.90 17.87
CA VAL A 201 8.95 3.77 16.75
C VAL A 201 7.95 4.91 16.61
N TYR A 202 8.45 6.14 16.60
CA TYR A 202 7.66 7.33 16.30
C TYR A 202 8.02 7.86 14.91
N LEU A 203 7.03 8.06 14.04
CA LEU A 203 7.20 8.73 12.75
C LEU A 203 6.83 10.20 12.89
N ALA A 204 7.76 11.10 12.60
CA ALA A 204 7.53 12.54 12.55
C ALA A 204 7.75 13.06 11.12
N GLY A 205 7.21 14.22 10.80
CA GLY A 205 7.47 14.88 9.52
C GLY A 205 6.66 14.30 8.35
N ASN A 206 5.45 13.80 8.57
CA ASN A 206 4.61 13.33 7.46
C ASN A 206 4.22 14.49 6.52
N SER A 207 3.93 15.67 7.07
CA SER A 207 3.71 16.93 6.33
C SER A 207 4.37 18.15 7.00
N SER A 208 4.69 18.06 8.28
CA SER A 208 5.41 19.03 9.12
C SER A 208 6.04 18.28 10.29
N LEU A 209 6.97 18.90 11.06
CA LEU A 209 7.61 18.27 12.22
C LEU A 209 6.61 17.61 13.18
N LEU A 210 5.48 18.26 13.43
CA LEU A 210 4.44 17.80 14.36
C LEU A 210 3.37 16.93 13.71
N SER A 211 3.57 16.49 12.46
CA SER A 211 2.64 15.59 11.81
C SER A 211 3.16 14.17 11.75
N THR A 212 2.26 13.23 11.94
CA THR A 212 2.53 11.80 11.89
C THR A 212 1.50 11.08 11.03
N ALA A 213 1.76 9.85 10.64
CA ALA A 213 0.80 9.03 9.92
C ALA A 213 -0.31 8.54 10.87
N GLY A 214 -1.52 8.41 10.37
CA GLY A 214 -2.59 7.71 11.08
C GLY A 214 -2.25 6.23 11.27
N PRO A 215 -2.79 5.55 12.30
CA PRO A 215 -2.41 4.18 12.64
C PRO A 215 -2.76 3.14 11.58
N ALA A 216 -3.73 3.42 10.70
CA ALA A 216 -4.09 2.55 9.60
C ALA A 216 -3.43 2.94 8.25
N MET A 217 -2.58 3.96 8.25
CA MET A 217 -1.88 4.36 7.03
C MET A 217 -0.77 3.38 6.65
N TYR A 218 -0.40 3.41 5.37
CA TYR A 218 0.67 2.59 4.81
C TYR A 218 2.00 2.72 5.58
N GLN A 219 2.37 3.94 6.00
CA GLN A 219 3.62 4.21 6.70
C GLN A 219 3.69 3.52 8.07
N SER A 220 2.60 3.55 8.86
CA SER A 220 2.52 2.86 10.15
C SER A 220 2.60 1.34 9.96
N SER A 221 1.87 0.79 8.99
CA SER A 221 1.93 -0.63 8.65
C SER A 221 3.34 -1.08 8.21
N MET A 222 4.10 -0.24 7.49
CA MET A 222 5.48 -0.54 7.13
C MET A 222 6.40 -0.62 8.35
N ILE A 223 6.21 0.23 9.35
CA ILE A 223 6.96 0.19 10.61
C ILE A 223 6.68 -1.14 11.32
N GLU A 224 5.42 -1.54 11.42
CA GLU A 224 5.03 -2.81 12.07
C GLU A 224 5.55 -4.02 11.31
N LEU A 225 5.50 -4.03 9.98
CA LEU A 225 6.09 -5.07 9.16
C LEU A 225 7.61 -5.16 9.30
N ALA A 226 8.27 -4.06 9.59
CA ALA A 226 9.71 -4.02 9.88
C ALA A 226 10.05 -4.46 11.33
N GLY A 227 9.06 -4.88 12.12
CA GLY A 227 9.22 -5.33 13.51
C GLY A 227 9.22 -4.20 14.53
N GLY A 228 8.82 -2.99 14.15
CA GLY A 228 8.63 -1.88 15.08
C GLY A 228 7.23 -1.89 15.70
N LYS A 229 7.10 -1.29 16.87
CA LYS A 229 5.81 -0.94 17.47
C LYS A 229 5.55 0.53 17.21
N TYR A 230 4.55 0.83 16.39
CA TYR A 230 4.16 2.21 16.10
C TYR A 230 3.60 2.88 17.37
N VAL A 231 4.19 4.03 17.77
CA VAL A 231 3.87 4.67 19.04
C VAL A 231 2.62 5.56 18.99
N PRO A 232 2.39 6.38 17.93
CA PRO A 232 1.20 7.21 17.89
C PRO A 232 -0.05 6.36 17.94
N GLU A 233 -0.75 6.45 19.10
CA GLU A 233 -2.01 5.74 19.29
C GLU A 233 -3.16 6.51 18.61
N ASP A 234 -4.22 5.79 18.28
CA ASP A 234 -5.47 6.41 17.80
C ASP A 234 -5.99 7.35 18.90
N THR A 235 -5.92 8.66 18.63
CA THR A 235 -6.39 9.69 19.58
C THR A 235 -7.92 9.73 19.71
N GLY A 236 -8.62 8.72 19.16
CA GLY A 236 -10.08 8.58 19.27
C GLY A 236 -10.87 9.47 18.30
N GLU A 237 -10.21 10.25 17.45
CA GLU A 237 -10.82 10.89 16.29
C GLU A 237 -10.78 9.89 15.12
N SER A 238 -11.60 8.86 15.19
CA SER A 238 -11.62 7.69 14.33
C SER A 238 -11.77 7.96 12.82
N ASP A 239 -12.15 9.17 12.44
CA ASP A 239 -12.28 9.56 11.03
C ASP A 239 -10.90 9.78 10.34
N ASN A 240 -9.79 9.73 11.08
CA ASN A 240 -8.45 10.07 10.59
C ASN A 240 -7.44 8.92 10.60
N ALA A 241 -7.85 7.69 10.85
CA ALA A 241 -6.92 6.55 10.88
C ALA A 241 -6.13 6.37 9.58
N LEU A 242 -6.74 6.72 8.43
CA LEU A 242 -6.14 6.72 7.08
C LEU A 242 -5.65 8.10 6.63
N SER A 243 -5.36 9.02 7.54
CA SER A 243 -4.88 10.35 7.19
C SER A 243 -3.76 10.82 8.08
N THR A 244 -3.03 11.85 7.63
CA THR A 244 -2.01 12.51 8.43
C THR A 244 -2.63 13.19 9.64
N MET A 245 -2.14 12.86 10.82
CA MET A 245 -2.50 13.50 12.09
C MET A 245 -1.56 14.66 12.38
N ASN A 246 -2.10 15.79 12.83
CA ASN A 246 -1.31 16.93 13.29
C ASN A 246 -1.36 16.96 14.82
N MET A 247 -0.20 16.79 15.43
CA MET A 247 -0.05 16.72 16.89
C MET A 247 0.21 18.10 17.49
N GLN A 248 -0.22 18.30 18.72
CA GLN A 248 0.26 19.41 19.53
C GLN A 248 1.67 19.11 20.04
N MET A 249 2.48 20.14 20.31
CA MET A 249 3.88 19.97 20.76
C MET A 249 3.97 19.13 22.05
N GLU A 250 3.03 19.32 22.97
CA GLU A 250 2.96 18.60 24.23
C GLU A 250 2.69 17.11 24.02
N THR A 251 1.77 16.76 23.12
CA THR A 251 1.43 15.37 22.76
C THR A 251 2.61 14.72 22.04
N PHE A 252 3.19 15.40 21.04
CA PHE A 252 4.38 14.92 20.35
C PHE A 252 5.51 14.64 21.33
N TYR A 253 5.80 15.56 22.25
CA TYR A 253 6.85 15.37 23.26
C TYR A 253 6.54 14.20 24.19
N ALA A 254 5.29 14.06 24.66
CA ALA A 254 4.89 12.99 25.57
C ALA A 254 5.00 11.60 24.93
N GLU A 255 4.60 11.47 23.67
CA GLU A 255 4.59 10.20 22.94
C GLU A 255 5.99 9.82 22.38
N ALA A 256 6.66 10.77 21.73
CA ALA A 256 7.90 10.48 21.00
C ALA A 256 9.15 10.47 21.87
N LYS A 257 9.14 11.10 23.07
CA LYS A 257 10.31 11.23 23.92
C LYS A 257 10.94 9.91 24.31
N GLU A 258 10.12 8.93 24.67
CA GLU A 258 10.55 7.62 25.17
C GLU A 258 10.63 6.56 24.04
N ALA A 259 10.32 6.93 22.80
CA ALA A 259 10.44 6.03 21.65
C ALA A 259 11.91 5.61 21.44
N ASP A 260 12.12 4.34 21.13
CA ASP A 260 13.44 3.75 20.86
C ASP A 260 14.01 4.28 19.54
N CYS A 261 13.13 4.56 18.58
CA CYS A 261 13.50 5.07 17.26
C CYS A 261 12.58 6.25 16.87
N LEU A 262 13.19 7.29 16.29
CA LEU A 262 12.49 8.42 15.69
C LEU A 262 12.80 8.46 14.19
N ILE A 263 11.78 8.22 13.37
CA ILE A 263 11.87 8.39 11.92
C ILE A 263 11.40 9.81 11.58
N TYR A 264 12.24 10.57 10.89
CA TYR A 264 11.87 11.87 10.37
C TYR A 264 11.92 11.88 8.84
N ASN A 265 10.82 12.27 8.21
CA ASN A 265 10.76 12.40 6.77
C ASN A 265 11.48 13.68 6.31
N SER A 266 12.74 13.56 5.91
CA SER A 266 13.59 14.67 5.54
C SER A 266 13.21 15.41 4.25
N THR A 267 12.31 14.83 3.45
CA THR A 267 11.84 15.46 2.20
C THR A 267 10.77 16.52 2.41
N ILE A 268 10.30 16.67 3.64
CA ILE A 268 9.31 17.65 4.05
C ILE A 268 10.01 18.81 4.78
N GLU A 269 9.41 19.99 4.74
CA GLU A 269 9.89 21.19 5.47
C GLU A 269 11.35 21.61 5.18
N GLY A 270 11.76 21.54 3.93
CA GLY A 270 13.04 22.11 3.51
C GLY A 270 14.17 21.09 3.45
N GLU A 271 13.83 19.81 3.32
CA GLU A 271 14.79 18.76 3.00
C GLU A 271 15.97 18.71 3.97
N LEU A 272 15.67 18.60 5.28
CA LEU A 272 16.71 18.48 6.32
C LEU A 272 17.63 17.28 6.04
N GLN A 273 18.92 17.51 6.04
CA GLN A 273 19.90 16.49 5.68
C GLN A 273 20.68 15.99 6.90
N THR A 274 20.65 16.72 8.00
CA THR A 274 21.47 16.44 9.17
C THR A 274 20.66 16.48 10.47
N MET A 275 21.15 15.78 11.48
CA MET A 275 20.60 15.82 12.83
C MET A 275 20.64 17.24 13.41
N ASP A 276 21.72 18.00 13.14
CA ASP A 276 21.85 19.37 13.65
C ASP A 276 20.75 20.29 13.09
N GLU A 277 20.38 20.14 11.83
CA GLU A 277 19.27 20.90 11.23
C GLU A 277 17.93 20.51 11.86
N LEU A 278 17.71 19.22 12.12
CA LEU A 278 16.51 18.74 12.80
C LEU A 278 16.43 19.31 14.24
N LEU A 279 17.55 19.30 14.98
CA LEU A 279 17.62 19.86 16.35
C LEU A 279 17.42 21.38 16.39
N GLN A 280 17.70 22.09 15.30
CA GLN A 280 17.39 23.52 15.17
C GLN A 280 15.90 23.78 15.04
N LYS A 281 15.12 22.84 14.50
CA LYS A 281 13.65 22.95 14.42
C LYS A 281 13.01 22.95 15.81
N SER A 282 13.49 22.08 16.71
CA SER A 282 13.06 22.04 18.09
C SER A 282 14.20 21.59 19.02
N PRO A 283 14.68 22.48 19.91
CA PRO A 283 15.70 22.12 20.91
C PRO A 283 15.25 21.02 21.87
N LEU A 284 13.94 20.79 22.02
CA LEU A 284 13.37 19.73 22.88
C LEU A 284 13.73 18.33 22.41
N LEU A 285 14.03 18.15 21.13
CA LEU A 285 14.43 16.86 20.56
C LEU A 285 15.73 16.31 21.17
N LYS A 286 16.56 17.16 21.78
CA LYS A 286 17.78 16.72 22.51
C LYS A 286 17.49 15.84 23.73
N ASP A 287 16.27 15.91 24.26
CA ASP A 287 15.84 15.15 25.42
C ASP A 287 15.20 13.80 25.03
N PHE A 288 15.09 13.51 23.73
CA PHE A 288 14.48 12.28 23.23
C PHE A 288 15.46 11.11 23.29
N LYS A 289 14.98 9.95 23.71
CA LYS A 289 15.75 8.71 23.82
C LYS A 289 16.44 8.34 22.49
N ALA A 290 15.75 8.58 21.37
CA ALA A 290 16.22 8.24 20.03
C ALA A 290 17.24 9.25 19.44
N VAL A 291 17.55 10.37 20.13
CA VAL A 291 18.44 11.45 19.68
C VAL A 291 19.69 11.50 20.54
#